data_1e622d0f9a24194c22f876901fae94ee
#
_entry.id   1e622d0f9a24194c22f876901fae94ee
#
_cell.length_a   1.000
_cell.length_b   1.000
_cell.length_c   1.000
_cell.angle_alpha   90.00
_cell.angle_beta   90.00
_cell.angle_gamma   90.00
#
_symmetry.space_group_name_H-M   'P 1'
#
loop_
_entity.id
_entity.type
_entity.pdbx_description
1 polymer ?
#
loop_
_entity_poly.entity_id
_entity_poly.type
_entity_poly.pdbx_seq_one_letter_code
_entity_poly.pdbx_strand_id
1 'polypeptide(L)'
;MTTPQRWCRRVAVLAVTAALSGCATTQGNGAASSADPFEPFNRAMYAIHEPIDDNIVRPMAQAWVDYVPSPVRHAVRTFFGNIEDGFSALNGLLQGKWEKAGNDLGRITVNVWGLGLIDIATEAGIPKGDEDFGQTFGYWGIPQGPFLFVPILGPTTARDGTGLAIRLWYGPTTYMNDIALRNVLWFMGGLDL
;
A
#
# COMPACT_ATOMS: atom_id res chain seq x y z
N MET A 1 -20.35 -28.26 -41.24
CA MET A 1 -20.13 -26.93 -40.66
C MET A 1 -20.15 -25.92 -41.79
N THR A 2 -21.19 -25.12 -41.84
CA THR A 2 -21.53 -24.24 -42.97
C THR A 2 -20.63 -22.99 -43.01
N THR A 3 -20.30 -22.56 -44.20
CA THR A 3 -19.42 -21.43 -44.55
C THR A 3 -19.65 -20.10 -43.74
N PRO A 4 -20.84 -19.74 -43.25
CA PRO A 4 -21.02 -18.53 -42.48
C PRO A 4 -20.40 -18.56 -41.09
N GLN A 5 -20.35 -19.72 -40.42
CA GLN A 5 -19.75 -19.83 -39.07
C GLN A 5 -18.23 -19.66 -39.07
N ARG A 6 -17.55 -20.01 -40.14
CA ARG A 6 -16.11 -19.80 -40.31
C ARG A 6 -15.76 -18.33 -40.54
N TRP A 7 -16.67 -17.58 -41.17
CA TRP A 7 -16.48 -16.15 -41.43
C TRP A 7 -16.68 -15.33 -40.13
N CYS A 8 -17.73 -15.60 -39.36
CA CYS A 8 -17.96 -14.94 -38.07
C CYS A 8 -16.80 -15.19 -37.08
N ARG A 9 -16.25 -16.40 -37.08
CA ARG A 9 -15.12 -16.74 -36.21
C ARG A 9 -13.82 -16.03 -36.63
N ARG A 10 -13.59 -15.83 -37.91
CA ARG A 10 -12.43 -15.07 -38.42
C ARG A 10 -12.55 -13.57 -38.15
N VAL A 11 -13.72 -13.02 -38.31
CA VAL A 11 -14.00 -11.60 -37.97
C VAL A 11 -13.87 -11.35 -36.48
N ALA A 12 -14.35 -12.26 -35.64
CA ALA A 12 -14.20 -12.15 -34.17
C ALA A 12 -12.73 -12.24 -33.73
N VAL A 13 -11.93 -13.13 -34.32
CA VAL A 13 -10.48 -13.25 -34.05
C VAL A 13 -9.72 -12.00 -34.51
N LEU A 14 -10.06 -11.45 -35.68
CA LEU A 14 -9.46 -10.21 -36.18
C LEU A 14 -9.85 -8.97 -35.35
N ALA A 15 -11.06 -8.93 -34.83
CA ALA A 15 -11.49 -7.84 -33.93
C ALA A 15 -10.78 -7.91 -32.56
N VAL A 16 -10.55 -9.11 -32.02
CA VAL A 16 -9.82 -9.31 -30.76
C VAL A 16 -8.32 -8.99 -30.94
N THR A 17 -7.70 -9.37 -32.07
CA THR A 17 -6.30 -9.03 -32.35
C THR A 17 -6.09 -7.53 -32.62
N ALA A 18 -7.07 -6.84 -33.24
CA ALA A 18 -7.03 -5.39 -33.43
C ALA A 18 -7.21 -4.61 -32.11
N ALA A 19 -7.99 -5.14 -31.16
CA ALA A 19 -8.15 -4.55 -29.82
C ALA A 19 -6.89 -4.73 -28.94
N LEU A 20 -6.10 -5.79 -29.15
CA LEU A 20 -4.87 -6.04 -28.41
C LEU A 20 -3.65 -5.25 -28.96
N SER A 21 -3.68 -4.78 -30.20
CA SER A 21 -2.61 -3.97 -30.77
C SER A 21 -2.68 -2.48 -30.42
N GLY A 22 -3.77 -2.02 -29.79
CA GLY A 22 -3.92 -0.63 -29.31
C GLY A 22 -3.10 -0.26 -28.09
N CYS A 23 -2.46 -1.20 -27.41
CA CYS A 23 -1.70 -0.96 -26.19
C CYS A 23 -0.17 -0.80 -26.38
N ALA A 24 0.34 -0.83 -27.60
CA ALA A 24 1.79 -0.96 -27.85
C ALA A 24 2.46 0.20 -28.59
N THR A 25 1.86 1.41 -28.68
CA THR A 25 2.56 2.55 -29.29
C THR A 25 2.27 3.86 -28.61
N THR A 26 3.03 4.20 -27.56
CA THR A 26 3.40 5.61 -27.28
C THR A 26 4.81 5.68 -26.69
N GLN A 27 5.82 5.34 -27.49
CA GLN A 27 7.12 5.99 -27.39
C GLN A 27 7.15 7.06 -28.49
N GLY A 28 6.98 8.31 -28.11
CA GLY A 28 6.98 9.46 -29.04
C GLY A 28 6.95 10.76 -28.29
N ASN A 29 8.13 11.34 -28.07
CA ASN A 29 8.41 12.79 -27.98
C ASN A 29 7.28 13.74 -27.51
N GLY A 30 7.36 14.22 -26.27
CA GLY A 30 7.00 15.62 -25.95
C GLY A 30 5.53 16.01 -25.99
N ALA A 31 4.59 15.07 -26.09
CA ALA A 31 3.18 15.35 -25.86
C ALA A 31 2.86 15.03 -24.38
N ALA A 32 2.30 16.01 -23.66
CA ALA A 32 1.73 15.81 -22.36
C ALA A 32 0.96 14.47 -22.36
N SER A 33 1.34 13.55 -21.51
CA SER A 33 0.66 12.26 -21.44
C SER A 33 -0.79 12.53 -21.05
N SER A 34 -1.71 12.26 -21.96
CA SER A 34 -3.15 12.36 -21.75
C SER A 34 -3.69 11.36 -20.73
N ALA A 35 -2.83 10.87 -19.83
CA ALA A 35 -3.09 9.71 -19.01
C ALA A 35 -3.51 10.04 -17.57
N ASP A 36 -3.26 11.26 -17.07
CA ASP A 36 -3.66 11.64 -15.71
C ASP A 36 -4.70 12.77 -15.76
N PRO A 37 -6.01 12.44 -15.58
CA PRO A 37 -7.06 13.46 -15.56
C PRO A 37 -6.95 14.40 -14.35
N PHE A 38 -6.17 14.03 -13.33
CA PHE A 38 -5.96 14.81 -12.11
C PHE A 38 -4.57 15.44 -12.02
N GLU A 39 -3.79 15.49 -13.12
CA GLU A 39 -2.45 16.09 -13.11
C GLU A 39 -2.39 17.47 -12.45
N PRO A 40 -3.27 18.44 -12.76
CA PRO A 40 -3.23 19.76 -12.11
C PRO A 40 -3.47 19.68 -10.60
N PHE A 41 -4.37 18.81 -10.16
CA PHE A 41 -4.62 18.55 -8.74
C PHE A 41 -3.41 17.89 -8.08
N ASN A 42 -2.85 16.85 -8.68
CA ASN A 42 -1.70 16.11 -8.15
C ASN A 42 -0.49 17.02 -8.03
N ARG A 43 -0.25 17.90 -9.01
CA ARG A 43 0.80 18.90 -8.97
C ARG A 43 0.60 19.93 -7.85
N ALA A 44 -0.63 20.39 -7.62
CA ALA A 44 -0.95 21.29 -6.52
C ALA A 44 -0.74 20.61 -5.14
N MET A 45 -1.15 19.36 -5.01
CA MET A 45 -0.95 18.58 -3.78
C MET A 45 0.52 18.30 -3.51
N TYR A 46 1.32 18.02 -4.55
CA TYR A 46 2.76 17.87 -4.43
C TYR A 46 3.44 19.19 -3.98
N ALA A 47 3.04 20.32 -4.54
CA ALA A 47 3.56 21.63 -4.14
C ALA A 47 3.26 21.98 -2.68
N ILE A 48 2.20 21.42 -2.09
CA ILE A 48 1.91 21.53 -0.65
C ILE A 48 2.77 20.54 0.15
N HIS A 49 2.96 19.32 -0.38
CA HIS A 49 3.71 18.26 0.29
C HIS A 49 5.20 18.61 0.44
N GLU A 50 5.84 19.08 -0.63
CA GLU A 50 7.28 19.32 -0.70
C GLU A 50 7.81 20.24 0.43
N PRO A 51 7.20 21.42 0.72
CA PRO A 51 7.63 22.23 1.85
C PRO A 51 7.40 21.59 3.22
N ILE A 52 6.36 20.78 3.36
CA ILE A 52 6.07 20.05 4.62
C ILE A 52 7.12 18.96 4.82
N ASP A 53 7.44 18.21 3.77
CA ASP A 53 8.46 17.17 3.80
C ASP A 53 9.83 17.77 4.14
N ASP A 54 10.27 18.79 3.42
CA ASP A 54 11.60 19.38 3.58
C ASP A 54 11.80 20.07 4.94
N ASN A 55 10.76 20.75 5.47
CA ASN A 55 10.90 21.57 6.67
C ASN A 55 10.41 20.91 7.95
N ILE A 56 9.61 19.84 7.85
CA ILE A 56 9.03 19.19 9.01
C ILE A 56 9.37 17.70 9.02
N VAL A 57 8.95 16.92 8.01
CA VAL A 57 9.04 15.46 8.05
C VAL A 57 10.50 15.00 8.04
N ARG A 58 11.31 15.47 7.10
CA ARG A 58 12.74 15.10 7.03
C ARG A 58 13.55 15.47 8.27
N PRO A 59 13.46 16.73 8.80
CA PRO A 59 14.15 17.07 10.04
C PRO A 59 13.71 16.20 11.23
N MET A 60 12.42 15.87 11.32
CA MET A 60 11.91 15.02 12.38
C MET A 60 12.39 13.57 12.22
N ALA A 61 12.36 13.02 11.02
CA ALA A 61 12.89 11.69 10.72
C ALA A 61 14.41 11.62 11.00
N GLN A 62 15.16 12.67 10.63
CA GLN A 62 16.58 12.76 10.95
C GLN A 62 16.82 12.79 12.47
N ALA A 63 16.07 13.61 13.19
CA ALA A 63 16.15 13.66 14.66
C ALA A 63 15.82 12.30 15.31
N TRP A 64 14.81 11.59 14.77
CA TRP A 64 14.49 10.23 15.20
C TRP A 64 15.67 9.28 15.05
N VAL A 65 16.36 9.33 13.91
CA VAL A 65 17.54 8.48 13.67
C VAL A 65 18.72 8.86 14.55
N ASP A 66 18.95 10.17 14.75
CA ASP A 66 20.14 10.69 15.43
C ASP A 66 20.04 10.57 16.96
N TYR A 67 18.84 10.81 17.52
CA TYR A 67 18.68 10.89 18.99
C TYR A 67 18.06 9.64 19.62
N VAL A 68 17.31 8.82 18.87
CA VAL A 68 16.68 7.63 19.42
C VAL A 68 17.59 6.40 19.24
N PRO A 69 17.97 5.72 20.34
CA PRO A 69 18.82 4.53 20.25
C PRO A 69 18.21 3.43 19.36
N SER A 70 19.06 2.73 18.62
CA SER A 70 18.62 1.68 17.68
C SER A 70 17.73 0.61 18.31
N PRO A 71 17.95 0.13 19.56
CA PRO A 71 17.04 -0.85 20.15
C PRO A 71 15.61 -0.34 20.34
N VAL A 72 15.46 0.96 20.67
CA VAL A 72 14.14 1.59 20.83
C VAL A 72 13.45 1.71 19.47
N ARG A 73 14.18 2.14 18.45
CA ARG A 73 13.64 2.22 17.07
C ARG A 73 13.20 0.84 16.57
N HIS A 74 13.98 -0.20 16.82
CA HIS A 74 13.61 -1.58 16.46
C HIS A 74 12.36 -2.03 17.21
N ALA A 75 12.24 -1.73 18.50
CA ALA A 75 11.04 -2.08 19.28
C ALA A 75 9.77 -1.38 18.73
N VAL A 76 9.88 -0.11 18.37
CA VAL A 76 8.78 0.65 17.74
C VAL A 76 8.41 0.03 16.39
N ARG A 77 9.40 -0.26 15.54
CA ARG A 77 9.19 -0.91 14.25
C ARG A 77 8.51 -2.26 14.40
N THR A 78 8.97 -3.10 15.32
CA THR A 78 8.36 -4.40 15.55
C THR A 78 6.93 -4.27 16.04
N PHE A 79 6.65 -3.33 16.93
CA PHE A 79 5.30 -3.09 17.41
C PHE A 79 4.33 -2.73 16.28
N PHE A 80 4.69 -1.76 15.44
CA PHE A 80 3.85 -1.38 14.30
C PHE A 80 3.84 -2.46 13.22
N GLY A 81 4.96 -3.16 13.01
CA GLY A 81 5.05 -4.29 12.10
C GLY A 81 4.09 -5.43 12.45
N ASN A 82 3.90 -5.73 13.74
CA ASN A 82 2.91 -6.73 14.17
C ASN A 82 1.46 -6.30 13.87
N ILE A 83 1.17 -4.99 13.95
CA ILE A 83 -0.14 -4.47 13.54
C ILE A 83 -0.32 -4.64 12.02
N GLU A 84 0.71 -4.38 11.24
CA GLU A 84 0.72 -4.59 9.79
C GLU A 84 0.57 -6.05 9.42
N ASP A 85 1.29 -6.96 10.10
CA ASP A 85 1.15 -8.40 9.92
C ASP A 85 -0.31 -8.84 10.16
N GLY A 86 -1.03 -8.20 11.11
CA GLY A 86 -2.46 -8.44 11.34
C GLY A 86 -3.35 -8.01 10.16
N PHE A 87 -3.10 -6.84 9.58
CA PHE A 87 -3.81 -6.40 8.38
C PHE A 87 -3.44 -7.23 7.15
N SER A 88 -2.17 -7.61 7.00
CA SER A 88 -1.69 -8.48 5.94
C SER A 88 -2.34 -9.87 6.03
N ALA A 89 -2.40 -10.47 7.23
CA ALA A 89 -3.09 -11.74 7.45
C ALA A 89 -4.56 -11.66 7.03
N LEU A 90 -5.28 -10.61 7.46
CA LEU A 90 -6.68 -10.40 7.08
C LEU A 90 -6.84 -10.30 5.55
N ASN A 91 -6.02 -9.50 4.89
CA ASN A 91 -6.05 -9.32 3.45
C ASN A 91 -5.65 -10.61 2.71
N GLY A 92 -4.66 -11.35 3.23
CA GLY A 92 -4.30 -12.66 2.72
C GLY A 92 -5.47 -13.66 2.77
N LEU A 93 -6.23 -13.68 3.86
CA LEU A 93 -7.45 -14.49 3.98
C LEU A 93 -8.51 -14.06 2.96
N LEU A 94 -8.76 -12.74 2.81
CA LEU A 94 -9.73 -12.19 1.87
C LEU A 94 -9.37 -12.46 0.40
N GLN A 95 -8.09 -12.70 0.13
CA GLN A 95 -7.56 -13.07 -1.19
C GLN A 95 -7.42 -14.57 -1.39
N GLY A 96 -7.69 -15.40 -0.37
CA GLY A 96 -7.51 -16.86 -0.42
C GLY A 96 -6.04 -17.31 -0.37
N LYS A 97 -5.13 -16.44 0.05
CA LYS A 97 -3.68 -16.70 0.18
C LYS A 97 -3.37 -17.25 1.60
N TRP A 98 -3.85 -18.45 1.86
CA TRP A 98 -3.83 -19.06 3.20
C TRP A 98 -2.42 -19.21 3.79
N GLU A 99 -1.43 -19.52 2.95
CA GLU A 99 -0.03 -19.67 3.38
C GLU A 99 0.54 -18.32 3.88
N LYS A 100 0.35 -17.24 3.12
CA LYS A 100 0.78 -15.89 3.54
C LYS A 100 0.09 -15.46 4.83
N ALA A 101 -1.22 -15.62 4.89
CA ALA A 101 -1.99 -15.31 6.10
C ALA A 101 -1.52 -16.13 7.31
N GLY A 102 -1.20 -17.40 7.11
CA GLY A 102 -0.64 -18.28 8.14
C GLY A 102 0.73 -17.82 8.63
N ASN A 103 1.59 -17.37 7.72
CA ASN A 103 2.89 -16.82 8.06
C ASN A 103 2.74 -15.54 8.90
N ASP A 104 1.88 -14.60 8.50
CA ASP A 104 1.66 -13.36 9.24
C ASP A 104 1.09 -13.60 10.64
N LEU A 105 0.12 -14.50 10.78
CA LEU A 105 -0.40 -14.92 12.09
C LEU A 105 0.69 -15.61 12.94
N GLY A 106 1.52 -16.43 12.30
CA GLY A 106 2.68 -17.07 12.93
C GLY A 106 3.67 -16.04 13.46
N ARG A 107 3.97 -15.00 12.67
CA ARG A 107 4.84 -13.88 13.08
C ARG A 107 4.33 -13.20 14.34
N ILE A 108 3.06 -12.78 14.33
CA ILE A 108 2.42 -12.15 15.50
C ILE A 108 2.53 -13.07 16.71
N THR A 109 2.19 -14.36 16.56
CA THR A 109 2.22 -15.35 17.64
C THR A 109 3.62 -15.49 18.25
N VAL A 110 4.64 -15.59 17.40
CA VAL A 110 6.04 -15.72 17.85
C VAL A 110 6.52 -14.43 18.50
N ASN A 111 6.20 -13.26 17.93
CA ASN A 111 6.62 -11.95 18.45
C ASN A 111 5.95 -11.59 19.79
N VAL A 112 4.81 -12.19 20.14
CA VAL A 112 4.19 -12.04 21.48
C VAL A 112 5.15 -12.48 22.59
N TRP A 113 6.01 -13.48 22.37
CA TRP A 113 7.03 -13.91 23.34
C TRP A 113 8.07 -12.84 23.61
N GLY A 114 8.32 -11.93 22.65
CA GLY A 114 9.13 -10.74 22.79
C GLY A 114 8.32 -9.50 23.23
N LEU A 115 7.14 -9.68 23.83
CA LEU A 115 6.20 -8.61 24.20
C LEU A 115 5.73 -7.76 22.99
N GLY A 116 5.85 -8.30 21.77
CA GLY A 116 5.58 -7.56 20.53
C GLY A 116 6.60 -6.45 20.20
N LEU A 117 7.72 -6.41 20.92
CA LEU A 117 8.78 -5.39 20.76
C LEU A 117 10.07 -5.96 20.17
N ILE A 118 10.21 -7.29 20.10
CA ILE A 118 11.33 -8.01 19.51
C ILE A 118 10.82 -8.84 18.36
N ASP A 119 11.42 -8.68 17.18
CA ASP A 119 11.05 -9.43 15.97
C ASP A 119 11.72 -10.82 15.95
N ILE A 120 11.24 -11.69 16.81
CA ILE A 120 11.68 -13.09 16.89
C ILE A 120 11.29 -13.85 15.61
N ALA A 121 10.19 -13.48 14.99
CA ALA A 121 9.68 -14.13 13.79
C ALA A 121 10.65 -14.00 12.59
N THR A 122 11.26 -12.85 12.41
CA THR A 122 12.28 -12.64 11.36
C THR A 122 13.54 -13.47 11.65
N GLU A 123 13.99 -13.53 12.90
CA GLU A 123 15.11 -14.38 13.30
C GLU A 123 14.81 -15.87 13.12
N ALA A 124 13.56 -16.28 13.30
CA ALA A 124 13.08 -17.63 13.04
C ALA A 124 12.89 -17.94 11.55
N GLY A 125 13.11 -16.99 10.65
CA GLY A 125 13.00 -17.15 9.20
C GLY A 125 11.54 -17.19 8.70
N ILE A 126 10.56 -16.68 9.47
CA ILE A 126 9.16 -16.61 9.02
C ILE A 126 9.01 -15.41 8.08
N PRO A 127 8.61 -15.63 6.82
CA PRO A 127 8.49 -14.54 5.86
C PRO A 127 7.41 -13.54 6.28
N LYS A 128 7.67 -12.23 6.08
CA LYS A 128 6.70 -11.15 6.29
C LYS A 128 5.79 -11.03 5.07
N GLY A 129 4.48 -10.91 5.29
CA GLY A 129 3.50 -10.58 4.28
C GLY A 129 3.45 -9.07 4.01
N ASP A 130 2.83 -8.72 2.89
CA ASP A 130 2.69 -7.36 2.39
C ASP A 130 1.30 -7.10 1.77
N GLU A 131 0.30 -7.90 2.17
CA GLU A 131 -1.03 -7.82 1.61
C GLU A 131 -1.82 -6.66 2.24
N ASP A 132 -2.45 -5.85 1.39
CA ASP A 132 -3.25 -4.70 1.80
C ASP A 132 -4.65 -4.69 1.17
N PHE A 133 -5.51 -3.76 1.60
CA PHE A 133 -6.86 -3.63 1.06
C PHE A 133 -6.89 -3.20 -0.40
N GLY A 134 -5.93 -2.39 -0.88
CA GLY A 134 -5.82 -2.02 -2.28
C GLY A 134 -5.53 -3.23 -3.16
N GLN A 135 -4.61 -4.09 -2.72
CA GLN A 135 -4.32 -5.37 -3.39
C GLN A 135 -5.53 -6.30 -3.34
N THR A 136 -6.23 -6.38 -2.21
CA THR A 136 -7.46 -7.17 -2.07
C THR A 136 -8.55 -6.73 -3.04
N PHE A 137 -8.77 -5.42 -3.17
CA PHE A 137 -9.70 -4.88 -4.15
C PHE A 137 -9.26 -5.19 -5.59
N GLY A 138 -7.95 -5.11 -5.88
CA GLY A 138 -7.40 -5.51 -7.17
C GLY A 138 -7.62 -7.00 -7.47
N TYR A 139 -7.43 -7.87 -6.48
CA TYR A 139 -7.70 -9.29 -6.58
C TYR A 139 -9.18 -9.59 -6.87
N TRP A 140 -10.09 -8.79 -6.33
CA TRP A 140 -11.53 -8.88 -6.60
C TRP A 140 -11.96 -8.21 -7.91
N GLY A 141 -10.99 -7.71 -8.72
CA GLY A 141 -11.25 -7.13 -10.03
C GLY A 141 -11.63 -5.65 -10.02
N ILE A 142 -11.48 -4.95 -8.89
CA ILE A 142 -11.70 -3.50 -8.83
C ILE A 142 -10.53 -2.80 -9.54
N PRO A 143 -10.79 -1.97 -10.57
CA PRO A 143 -9.75 -1.27 -11.29
C PRO A 143 -9.01 -0.27 -10.39
N GLN A 144 -7.76 0.01 -10.72
CA GLN A 144 -6.90 0.89 -9.94
C GLN A 144 -7.44 2.33 -9.83
N GLY A 145 -8.15 2.78 -10.86
CA GLY A 145 -8.64 4.15 -10.95
C GLY A 145 -7.54 5.16 -11.24
N PRO A 146 -7.84 6.46 -11.14
CA PRO A 146 -6.88 7.52 -11.41
C PRO A 146 -5.79 7.58 -10.35
N PHE A 147 -4.63 8.08 -10.76
CA PHE A 147 -3.54 8.45 -9.87
C PHE A 147 -3.92 9.66 -9.02
N LEU A 148 -3.59 9.62 -7.75
CA LEU A 148 -3.81 10.70 -6.79
C LEU A 148 -2.55 10.90 -5.95
N PHE A 149 -2.20 12.16 -5.72
CA PHE A 149 -1.17 12.51 -4.77
C PHE A 149 -1.80 13.10 -3.51
N VAL A 150 -1.55 12.48 -2.36
CA VAL A 150 -2.09 12.93 -1.07
C VAL A 150 -0.93 13.50 -0.24
N PRO A 151 -0.98 14.78 0.17
CA PRO A 151 0.06 15.36 1.01
C PRO A 151 0.31 14.50 2.27
N ILE A 152 1.57 14.34 2.65
CA ILE A 152 2.06 13.51 3.76
C ILE A 152 2.00 12.00 3.47
N LEU A 153 0.92 11.49 2.87
CA LEU A 153 0.75 10.07 2.56
C LEU A 153 1.46 9.65 1.25
N GLY A 154 1.72 10.60 0.35
CA GLY A 154 2.44 10.34 -0.89
C GLY A 154 1.56 9.91 -2.07
N PRO A 155 2.17 9.29 -3.09
CA PRO A 155 1.50 8.84 -4.30
C PRO A 155 0.60 7.64 -4.01
N THR A 156 -0.62 7.65 -4.57
CA THR A 156 -1.60 6.58 -4.42
C THR A 156 -2.50 6.51 -5.65
N THR A 157 -3.45 5.61 -5.64
CA THR A 157 -4.54 5.53 -6.62
C THR A 157 -5.87 5.60 -5.91
N ALA A 158 -6.97 5.78 -6.63
CA ALA A 158 -8.30 5.80 -6.01
C ALA A 158 -8.59 4.50 -5.25
N ARG A 159 -8.18 3.35 -5.79
CA ARG A 159 -8.33 2.04 -5.16
C ARG A 159 -7.45 1.90 -3.92
N ASP A 160 -6.16 2.17 -4.08
CA ASP A 160 -5.17 1.94 -3.01
C ASP A 160 -5.34 2.97 -1.89
N GLY A 161 -5.69 4.22 -2.22
CA GLY A 161 -6.07 5.25 -1.25
C GLY A 161 -7.32 4.90 -0.46
N THR A 162 -8.31 4.23 -1.09
CA THR A 162 -9.48 3.70 -0.38
C THR A 162 -9.05 2.59 0.59
N GLY A 163 -8.17 1.68 0.16
CA GLY A 163 -7.59 0.65 1.01
C GLY A 163 -6.84 1.23 2.22
N LEU A 164 -6.02 2.26 1.97
CA LEU A 164 -5.32 2.99 3.02
C LEU A 164 -6.29 3.67 4.00
N ALA A 165 -7.35 4.32 3.50
CA ALA A 165 -8.36 4.95 4.34
C ALA A 165 -9.05 3.94 5.26
N ILE A 166 -9.37 2.74 4.77
CA ILE A 166 -9.92 1.64 5.58
C ILE A 166 -8.92 1.22 6.67
N ARG A 167 -7.65 1.02 6.30
CA ARG A 167 -6.60 0.65 7.25
C ARG A 167 -6.46 1.70 8.37
N LEU A 168 -6.46 2.99 8.01
CA LEU A 168 -6.37 4.08 8.98
C LEU A 168 -7.61 4.14 9.88
N TRP A 169 -8.81 3.94 9.32
CA TRP A 169 -10.06 3.96 10.09
C TRP A 169 -10.16 2.80 11.08
N TYR A 170 -9.77 1.60 10.67
CA TYR A 170 -9.82 0.40 11.52
C TYR A 170 -8.51 0.15 12.29
N GLY A 171 -7.52 1.02 12.15
CA GLY A 171 -6.29 0.93 12.91
C GLY A 171 -6.53 1.08 14.42
N PRO A 172 -5.75 0.39 15.27
CA PRO A 172 -5.96 0.39 16.71
C PRO A 172 -5.85 1.78 17.34
N THR A 173 -5.08 2.68 16.74
CA THR A 173 -4.94 4.06 17.19
C THR A 173 -6.24 4.86 17.10
N THR A 174 -7.14 4.54 16.17
CA THR A 174 -8.41 5.25 15.97
C THR A 174 -9.34 5.10 17.17
N TYR A 175 -9.25 3.99 17.90
CA TYR A 175 -10.12 3.67 19.03
C TYR A 175 -9.52 4.07 20.39
N MET A 176 -8.36 4.74 20.40
CA MET A 176 -7.74 5.22 21.62
C MET A 176 -8.41 6.49 22.11
N ASN A 177 -8.88 6.49 23.39
CA ASN A 177 -9.50 7.64 24.03
C ASN A 177 -8.48 8.71 24.44
N ASP A 178 -7.24 8.31 24.76
CA ASP A 178 -6.18 9.25 25.09
C ASP A 178 -5.64 9.89 23.81
N ILE A 179 -5.97 11.17 23.63
CA ILE A 179 -5.59 11.94 22.45
C ILE A 179 -4.06 12.11 22.33
N ALA A 180 -3.37 12.31 23.47
CA ALA A 180 -1.93 12.52 23.48
C ALA A 180 -1.20 11.24 23.06
N LEU A 181 -1.55 10.11 23.70
CA LEU A 181 -0.99 8.79 23.35
C LEU A 181 -1.29 8.41 21.92
N ARG A 182 -2.53 8.59 21.46
CA ARG A 182 -2.95 8.33 20.09
C ARG A 182 -2.10 9.12 19.09
N ASN A 183 -1.91 10.42 19.31
CA ASN A 183 -1.15 11.26 18.39
C ASN A 183 0.34 10.90 18.38
N VAL A 184 0.91 10.56 19.53
CA VAL A 184 2.30 10.08 19.64
C VAL A 184 2.47 8.77 18.85
N LEU A 185 1.59 7.80 19.05
CA LEU A 185 1.67 6.53 18.34
C LEU A 185 1.45 6.69 16.81
N TRP A 186 0.52 7.57 16.43
CA TRP A 186 0.30 7.88 15.02
C TRP A 186 1.55 8.48 14.37
N PHE A 187 2.17 9.42 15.08
CA PHE A 187 3.42 10.03 14.65
C PHE A 187 4.58 9.03 14.57
N MET A 188 4.76 8.21 15.61
CA MET A 188 5.83 7.20 15.64
C MET A 188 5.65 6.15 14.52
N GLY A 189 4.42 5.70 14.27
CA GLY A 189 4.13 4.79 13.17
C GLY A 189 4.40 5.41 11.79
N GLY A 190 4.19 6.72 11.63
CA GLY A 190 4.50 7.44 10.40
C GLY A 190 6.00 7.69 10.16
N LEU A 191 6.82 7.72 11.20
CA LEU A 191 8.28 7.87 11.08
C LEU A 191 8.99 6.58 10.67
N ASP A 192 8.35 5.45 10.86
CA ASP A 192 8.95 4.11 10.68
C ASP A 192 8.45 3.43 9.39
N LEU A 193 7.57 4.10 8.64
CA LEU A 193 7.13 3.73 7.30
C LEU A 193 8.07 4.31 6.26
#